data_b02d2ad12cec49c52a2797767ec7fd0b
#
_entry.id   b02d2ad12cec49c52a2797767ec7fd0b
#
_cell.length_a   1.000
_cell.length_b   1.000
_cell.length_c   1.000
_cell.angle_alpha   90.00
_cell.angle_beta   90.00
_cell.angle_gamma   90.00
#
_symmetry.space_group_name_H-M   'P 1'
#
loop_
_entity.id
_entity.type
_entity.pdbx_description
1 polymer ?
#
loop_
_entity_poly.entity_id
_entity_poly.type
_entity_poly.pdbx_seq_one_letter_code
_entity_poly.pdbx_strand_id
1 'polypeptide(L)'
;MGILSERDRAAVTKELERLAGPVKLVVFSQELMAGDLCRQNEQLVREVASLTDKASVEVLNLAIDRERAQAYGVDQVPAIVVEGVRDYGIRFYGIPSGYEFANLIDAMLVASTGEPVLAAATRTTLATLAGDVDIKVFSTPT
;
A
#
# COMPACT_ATOMS: atom_id res chain seq x y z
N MET A 1 22.70 1.68 -0.76
CA MET A 1 22.14 3.02 -1.06
C MET A 1 20.64 2.91 -1.13
N GLY A 2 19.92 3.78 -0.44
CA GLY A 2 18.46 3.76 -0.42
C GLY A 2 17.84 4.38 -1.68
N ILE A 3 16.57 4.08 -1.91
CA ILE A 3 15.77 4.69 -2.98
C ILE A 3 15.34 6.11 -2.58
N LEU A 4 15.05 6.32 -1.29
CA LEU A 4 14.61 7.61 -0.77
C LEU A 4 15.81 8.53 -0.47
N SER A 5 15.68 9.79 -0.84
CA SER A 5 16.64 10.82 -0.40
C SER A 5 16.56 11.04 1.12
N GLU A 6 17.60 11.59 1.72
CA GLU A 6 17.60 11.92 3.16
C GLU A 6 16.43 12.87 3.53
N ARG A 7 16.11 13.81 2.63
CA ARG A 7 14.98 14.72 2.81
C ARG A 7 13.65 13.96 2.82
N ASP A 8 13.48 13.03 1.88
CA ASP A 8 12.24 12.24 1.78
C ASP A 8 12.11 11.29 2.97
N ARG A 9 13.22 10.66 3.39
CA ARG A 9 13.24 9.81 4.60
C ARG A 9 12.77 10.59 5.82
N ALA A 10 13.28 11.80 6.04
CA ALA A 10 12.88 12.64 7.17
C ALA A 10 11.40 13.02 7.11
N ALA A 11 10.90 13.38 5.92
CA ALA A 11 9.49 13.71 5.72
C ALA A 11 8.57 12.50 5.96
N VAL A 12 8.94 11.35 5.41
CA VAL A 12 8.17 10.09 5.59
C VAL A 12 8.19 9.64 7.05
N THR A 13 9.34 9.70 7.71
CA THR A 13 9.42 9.36 9.15
C THR A 13 8.43 10.18 9.96
N LYS A 14 8.38 11.49 9.72
CA LYS A 14 7.45 12.40 10.40
C LYS A 14 5.98 12.06 10.14
N GLU A 15 5.63 11.71 8.89
CA GLU A 15 4.27 11.28 8.57
C GLU A 15 3.92 9.94 9.25
N LEU A 16 4.86 8.98 9.27
CA LEU A 16 4.65 7.68 9.89
C LEU A 16 4.54 7.72 11.42
N GLU A 17 5.00 8.80 12.09
CA GLU A 17 4.72 9.02 13.52
C GLU A 17 3.22 9.08 13.82
N ARG A 18 2.40 9.43 12.83
CA ARG A 18 0.93 9.53 12.93
C ARG A 18 0.23 8.17 12.87
N LEU A 19 0.93 7.07 12.60
CA LEU A 19 0.34 5.74 12.60
C LEU A 19 -0.29 5.45 13.98
N ALA A 20 -1.57 5.16 13.99
CA ALA A 20 -2.33 4.87 15.21
C ALA A 20 -2.11 3.44 15.71
N GLY A 21 -1.77 2.51 14.81
CA GLY A 21 -1.57 1.11 15.12
C GLY A 21 -0.68 0.42 14.09
N PRO A 22 -0.48 -0.91 14.24
CA PRO A 22 0.38 -1.66 13.34
C PRO A 22 -0.19 -1.75 11.93
N VAL A 23 0.70 -1.65 10.94
CA VAL A 23 0.40 -1.81 9.51
C VAL A 23 1.28 -2.89 8.94
N LYS A 24 0.72 -3.76 8.12
CA LYS A 24 1.44 -4.80 7.42
C LYS A 24 1.42 -4.52 5.91
N LEU A 25 2.58 -4.55 5.31
CA LEU A 25 2.78 -4.41 3.88
C LEU A 25 3.11 -5.79 3.31
N VAL A 26 2.20 -6.36 2.53
CA VAL A 26 2.42 -7.65 1.86
C VAL A 26 2.83 -7.37 0.42
N VAL A 27 4.04 -7.74 0.08
CA VAL A 27 4.62 -7.53 -1.24
C VAL A 27 4.56 -8.83 -2.03
N PHE A 28 3.91 -8.79 -3.20
CA PHE A 28 3.93 -9.90 -4.13
C PHE A 28 4.96 -9.67 -5.22
N SER A 29 5.83 -10.64 -5.43
CA SER A 29 6.91 -10.60 -6.40
C SER A 29 6.96 -11.88 -7.23
N GLN A 30 7.65 -11.81 -8.38
CA GLN A 30 8.01 -12.95 -9.20
C GLN A 30 9.19 -12.59 -10.10
N GLU A 31 10.32 -13.27 -9.93
CA GLU A 31 11.55 -12.92 -10.65
C GLU A 31 11.47 -13.15 -12.15
N LEU A 32 10.78 -14.22 -12.58
CA LEU A 32 10.73 -14.63 -13.99
C LEU A 32 9.93 -13.66 -14.88
N MET A 33 8.98 -12.92 -14.33
CA MET A 33 8.12 -12.04 -15.13
C MET A 33 8.50 -10.56 -15.06
N ALA A 34 8.95 -10.09 -13.90
CA ALA A 34 9.21 -8.66 -13.66
C ALA A 34 10.29 -8.46 -12.59
N GLY A 35 11.36 -9.25 -12.64
CA GLY A 35 12.37 -9.35 -11.57
C GLY A 35 12.95 -8.03 -11.12
N ASP A 36 13.34 -7.14 -12.03
CA ASP A 36 13.91 -5.83 -11.68
C ASP A 36 12.87 -4.92 -11.02
N LEU A 37 11.66 -4.87 -11.55
CA LEU A 37 10.57 -4.08 -10.97
C LEU A 37 10.16 -4.63 -9.60
N CYS A 38 10.09 -5.94 -9.45
CA CYS A 38 9.77 -6.57 -8.18
C CYS A 38 10.83 -6.27 -7.12
N ARG A 39 12.12 -6.33 -7.48
CA ARG A 39 13.22 -6.00 -6.56
C ARG A 39 13.18 -4.53 -6.12
N GLN A 40 12.95 -3.61 -7.06
CA GLN A 40 12.83 -2.18 -6.75
C GLN A 40 11.62 -1.90 -5.85
N ASN A 41 10.49 -2.54 -6.13
CA ASN A 41 9.28 -2.42 -5.31
C ASN A 41 9.51 -2.93 -3.89
N GLU A 42 10.10 -4.11 -3.75
CA GLU A 42 10.43 -4.68 -2.44
C GLU A 42 11.40 -3.78 -1.67
N GLN A 43 12.45 -3.27 -2.33
CA GLN A 43 13.41 -2.37 -1.72
C GLN A 43 12.73 -1.10 -1.20
N LEU A 44 11.86 -0.48 -2.01
CA LEU A 44 11.11 0.71 -1.60
C LEU A 44 10.25 0.42 -0.36
N VAL A 45 9.50 -0.66 -0.38
CA VAL A 45 8.60 -1.03 0.73
C VAL A 45 9.38 -1.31 2.01
N ARG A 46 10.49 -2.05 1.91
CA ARG A 46 11.37 -2.32 3.07
C ARG A 46 11.98 -1.04 3.62
N GLU A 47 12.39 -0.12 2.75
CA GLU A 47 12.93 1.16 3.17
C GLU A 47 11.89 2.00 3.92
N VAL A 48 10.67 2.11 3.38
CA VAL A 48 9.57 2.80 4.06
C VAL A 48 9.25 2.17 5.41
N ALA A 49 9.12 0.86 5.46
CA ALA A 49 8.81 0.14 6.71
C ALA A 49 9.92 0.31 7.77
N SER A 50 11.17 0.45 7.35
CA SER A 50 12.29 0.66 8.28
C SER A 50 12.28 2.00 9.02
N LEU A 51 11.43 2.93 8.57
CA LEU A 51 11.31 4.27 9.16
C LEU A 51 10.35 4.33 10.36
N THR A 52 9.72 3.22 10.69
CA THR A 52 8.80 3.11 11.84
C THR A 52 8.83 1.71 12.44
N ASP A 53 8.60 1.60 13.73
CA ASP A 53 8.43 0.32 14.43
C ASP A 53 7.02 -0.27 14.30
N LYS A 54 6.09 0.49 13.71
CA LYS A 54 4.69 0.09 13.53
C LYS A 54 4.40 -0.57 12.19
N ALA A 55 5.37 -0.62 11.28
CA ALA A 55 5.20 -1.29 9.98
C ALA A 55 5.98 -2.59 9.90
N SER A 56 5.38 -3.60 9.30
CA SER A 56 6.03 -4.88 8.98
C SER A 56 5.89 -5.20 7.50
N VAL A 57 6.83 -5.98 6.97
CA VAL A 57 6.84 -6.40 5.56
C VAL A 57 6.85 -7.92 5.48
N GLU A 58 5.94 -8.46 4.68
CA GLU A 58 5.94 -9.86 4.27
C GLU A 58 6.10 -9.92 2.76
N VAL A 59 7.05 -10.70 2.27
CA VAL A 59 7.26 -10.88 0.82
C VAL A 59 6.78 -12.26 0.43
N LEU A 60 5.89 -12.32 -0.55
CA LEU A 60 5.31 -13.52 -1.10
C LEU A 60 5.60 -13.64 -2.60
N ASN A 61 5.75 -14.85 -3.07
CA ASN A 61 5.94 -15.14 -4.49
C ASN A 61 4.60 -15.50 -5.13
N LEU A 62 4.22 -14.78 -6.19
CA LEU A 62 2.93 -14.98 -6.86
C LEU A 62 2.71 -16.42 -7.36
N ALA A 63 3.78 -17.07 -7.81
CA ALA A 63 3.68 -18.44 -8.35
C ALA A 63 3.72 -19.53 -7.26
N ILE A 64 4.47 -19.29 -6.18
CA ILE A 64 4.66 -20.26 -5.09
C ILE A 64 3.53 -20.14 -4.06
N ASP A 65 3.20 -18.90 -3.67
CA ASP A 65 2.21 -18.60 -2.62
C ASP A 65 0.82 -18.37 -3.22
N ARG A 66 0.38 -19.23 -4.13
CA ARG A 66 -0.86 -19.06 -4.89
C ARG A 66 -2.11 -18.91 -4.03
N GLU A 67 -2.22 -19.70 -2.97
CA GLU A 67 -3.39 -19.62 -2.08
C GLU A 67 -3.48 -18.27 -1.38
N ARG A 68 -2.34 -17.74 -0.96
CA ARG A 68 -2.25 -16.40 -0.37
C ARG A 68 -2.57 -15.31 -1.40
N ALA A 69 -2.05 -15.43 -2.62
CA ALA A 69 -2.34 -14.50 -3.70
C ALA A 69 -3.84 -14.48 -4.03
N GLN A 70 -4.48 -15.64 -4.12
CA GLN A 70 -5.92 -15.76 -4.34
C GLN A 70 -6.74 -15.16 -3.19
N ALA A 71 -6.33 -15.40 -1.95
CA ALA A 71 -7.00 -14.86 -0.77
C ALA A 71 -6.95 -13.31 -0.75
N TYR A 72 -5.87 -12.73 -1.22
CA TYR A 72 -5.73 -11.27 -1.37
C TYR A 72 -6.30 -10.72 -2.68
N GLY A 73 -6.72 -11.58 -3.61
CA GLY A 73 -7.19 -11.17 -4.92
C GLY A 73 -6.09 -10.56 -5.80
N VAL A 74 -4.83 -10.95 -5.59
CA VAL A 74 -3.67 -10.46 -6.34
C VAL A 74 -3.33 -11.44 -7.46
N ASP A 75 -3.27 -10.94 -8.69
CA ASP A 75 -2.99 -11.71 -9.91
C ASP A 75 -1.85 -11.12 -10.76
N GLN A 76 -1.27 -10.01 -10.34
CA GLN A 76 -0.21 -9.30 -11.05
C GLN A 76 0.91 -8.90 -10.09
N VAL A 77 2.12 -8.74 -10.63
CA VAL A 77 3.30 -8.28 -9.91
C VAL A 77 4.01 -7.15 -10.66
N PRO A 78 4.73 -6.28 -9.96
CA PRO A 78 4.80 -6.16 -8.50
C PRO A 78 3.47 -5.66 -7.90
N ALA A 79 3.15 -6.12 -6.70
CA ALA A 79 1.95 -5.67 -5.99
C ALA A 79 2.25 -5.44 -4.50
N ILE A 80 1.53 -4.51 -3.90
CA ILE A 80 1.57 -4.22 -2.47
C ILE A 80 0.15 -4.29 -1.93
N VAL A 81 -0.05 -5.06 -0.90
CA VAL A 81 -1.26 -5.05 -0.07
C VAL A 81 -0.95 -4.26 1.19
N VAL A 82 -1.78 -3.29 1.51
CA VAL A 82 -1.68 -2.51 2.75
C VAL A 82 -2.81 -2.91 3.67
N GLU A 83 -2.48 -3.54 4.79
CA GLU A 83 -3.48 -3.94 5.78
C GLU A 83 -3.13 -3.43 7.19
N GLY A 84 -4.18 -3.13 7.95
CA GLY A 84 -4.10 -2.80 9.37
C GLY A 84 -4.52 -3.98 10.22
N VAL A 85 -5.52 -3.79 11.11
CA VAL A 85 -6.10 -4.91 11.88
C VAL A 85 -6.81 -5.93 11.00
N ARG A 86 -7.15 -5.54 9.79
CA ARG A 86 -7.71 -6.39 8.73
C ARG A 86 -7.29 -5.89 7.36
N ASP A 87 -7.55 -6.69 6.34
CA ASP A 87 -7.44 -6.29 4.95
C ASP A 87 -8.65 -5.43 4.55
N TYR A 88 -8.42 -4.16 4.25
CA TYR A 88 -9.45 -3.21 3.79
C TYR A 88 -9.62 -3.15 2.27
N GLY A 89 -8.88 -4.00 1.54
CA GLY A 89 -8.92 -4.02 0.07
C GLY A 89 -7.96 -3.05 -0.61
N ILE A 90 -7.00 -2.49 0.10
CA ILE A 90 -6.03 -1.55 -0.47
C ILE A 90 -4.94 -2.31 -1.23
N ARG A 91 -4.79 -2.02 -2.51
CA ARG A 91 -3.82 -2.64 -3.42
C ARG A 91 -3.10 -1.60 -4.27
N PHE A 92 -1.79 -1.78 -4.41
CA PHE A 92 -0.98 -1.05 -5.38
C PHE A 92 -0.39 -2.06 -6.36
N TYR A 93 -0.51 -1.79 -7.65
CA TYR A 93 0.12 -2.55 -8.71
C TYR A 93 1.18 -1.70 -9.40
N GLY A 94 2.36 -2.26 -9.63
CA GLY A 94 3.53 -1.51 -10.04
C GLY A 94 4.28 -0.90 -8.84
N ILE A 95 5.27 -0.05 -9.13
CA ILE A 95 6.05 0.65 -8.10
C ILE A 95 5.35 1.98 -7.79
N PRO A 96 4.90 2.23 -6.55
CA PRO A 96 4.28 3.49 -6.19
C PRO A 96 5.34 4.59 -6.05
N SER A 97 5.73 5.18 -7.17
CA SER A 97 6.71 6.27 -7.26
C SER A 97 6.07 7.57 -7.70
N GLY A 98 6.80 8.68 -7.58
CA GLY A 98 6.28 9.99 -7.92
C GLY A 98 5.04 10.36 -7.08
N TYR A 99 3.95 10.72 -7.74
CA TYR A 99 2.71 11.11 -7.05
C TYR A 99 2.04 9.95 -6.29
N GLU A 100 2.23 8.70 -6.74
CA GLU A 100 1.67 7.52 -6.06
C GLU A 100 2.36 7.22 -4.73
N PHE A 101 3.58 7.69 -4.53
CA PHE A 101 4.30 7.46 -3.28
C PHE A 101 3.58 8.07 -2.06
N ALA A 102 3.05 9.28 -2.22
CA ALA A 102 2.24 9.90 -1.17
C ALA A 102 0.98 9.07 -0.86
N ASN A 103 0.36 8.48 -1.89
CA ASN A 103 -0.81 7.62 -1.72
C ASN A 103 -0.48 6.35 -0.92
N LEU A 104 0.73 5.79 -1.06
CA LEU A 104 1.18 4.66 -0.23
C LEU A 104 1.25 5.05 1.25
N ILE A 105 1.82 6.20 1.56
CA ILE A 105 1.91 6.70 2.94
C ILE A 105 0.51 6.97 3.52
N ASP A 106 -0.36 7.63 2.76
CA ASP A 106 -1.75 7.88 3.14
C ASP A 106 -2.52 6.56 3.38
N ALA A 107 -2.32 5.56 2.52
CA ALA A 107 -2.91 4.24 2.68
C ALA A 107 -2.47 3.56 3.99
N MET A 108 -1.20 3.68 4.37
CA MET A 108 -0.70 3.17 5.65
C MET A 108 -1.38 3.87 6.84
N LEU A 109 -1.53 5.19 6.77
CA LEU A 109 -2.22 5.96 7.82
C LEU A 109 -3.69 5.54 7.97
N VAL A 110 -4.40 5.44 6.85
CA VAL A 110 -5.81 4.99 6.83
C VAL A 110 -5.94 3.55 7.34
N ALA A 111 -5.08 2.64 6.90
CA ALA A 111 -5.08 1.25 7.36
C ALA A 111 -4.80 1.13 8.87
N SER A 112 -3.96 2.01 9.42
CA SER A 112 -3.62 2.01 10.85
C SER A 112 -4.80 2.36 11.75
N THR A 113 -5.76 3.14 11.28
CA THR A 113 -6.98 3.52 12.01
C THR A 113 -8.19 2.71 11.59
N GLY A 114 -8.23 2.20 10.36
CA GLY A 114 -9.42 1.64 9.72
C GLY A 114 -10.48 2.68 9.37
N GLU A 115 -10.15 3.97 9.46
CA GLU A 115 -11.07 5.08 9.27
C GLU A 115 -10.56 6.04 8.20
N PRO A 116 -11.28 6.19 7.08
CA PRO A 116 -10.91 7.18 6.07
C PRO A 116 -11.16 8.60 6.57
N VAL A 117 -10.34 9.54 6.09
CA VAL A 117 -10.48 10.96 6.39
C VAL A 117 -11.54 11.55 5.45
N LEU A 118 -12.80 11.49 5.87
CA LEU A 118 -13.96 12.01 5.12
C LEU A 118 -14.76 12.99 5.97
N ALA A 119 -15.34 14.00 5.31
CA ALA A 119 -16.28 14.89 5.95
C ALA A 119 -17.52 14.11 6.44
N ALA A 120 -18.13 14.57 7.55
CA ALA A 120 -19.29 13.91 8.13
C ALA A 120 -20.45 13.79 7.14
N ALA A 121 -20.71 14.81 6.32
CA ALA A 121 -21.74 14.79 5.27
C ALA A 121 -21.47 13.70 4.23
N THR A 122 -20.22 13.51 3.82
CA THR A 122 -19.81 12.46 2.88
C THR A 122 -20.05 11.07 3.47
N ARG A 123 -19.67 10.85 4.73
CA ARG A 123 -19.93 9.58 5.44
C ARG A 123 -21.42 9.26 5.50
N THR A 124 -22.24 10.25 5.84
CA THR A 124 -23.70 10.11 5.89
C THR A 124 -24.26 9.71 4.53
N THR A 125 -23.82 10.37 3.47
CA THR A 125 -24.26 10.07 2.10
C THR A 125 -23.83 8.66 1.68
N LEU A 126 -22.59 8.25 1.95
CA LEU A 126 -22.08 6.91 1.63
C LEU A 126 -22.86 5.81 2.37
N ALA A 127 -23.30 6.08 3.60
CA ALA A 127 -24.09 5.12 4.38
C ALA A 127 -25.48 4.85 3.77
N THR A 128 -25.95 5.69 2.87
CA THR A 128 -27.25 5.50 2.18
C THR A 128 -27.15 4.68 0.89
N LEU A 129 -25.95 4.27 0.49
CA LEU A 129 -25.77 3.44 -0.71
C LEU A 129 -26.47 2.09 -0.55
N ALA A 130 -27.31 1.75 -1.52
CA ALA A 130 -28.13 0.54 -1.50
C ALA A 130 -27.39 -0.72 -2.01
N GLY A 131 -26.19 -0.56 -2.56
CA GLY A 131 -25.40 -1.65 -3.13
C GLY A 131 -23.98 -1.21 -3.45
N ASP A 132 -23.21 -2.13 -4.00
CA ASP A 132 -21.83 -1.90 -4.39
C ASP A 132 -21.74 -0.86 -5.51
N VAL A 133 -20.70 -0.03 -5.44
CA VAL A 133 -20.39 0.98 -6.45
C VAL A 133 -18.96 0.78 -6.91
N ASP A 134 -18.76 0.64 -8.23
CA ASP A 134 -17.45 0.55 -8.85
C ASP A 134 -17.08 1.91 -9.46
N ILE A 135 -16.02 2.53 -8.95
CA ILE A 135 -15.51 3.82 -9.44
C ILE A 135 -14.16 3.58 -10.09
N LYS A 136 -14.04 3.91 -11.37
CA LYS A 136 -12.80 3.84 -12.14
C LYS A 136 -12.34 5.24 -12.52
N VAL A 137 -11.15 5.61 -12.06
CA VAL A 137 -10.53 6.89 -12.38
C VAL A 137 -9.31 6.64 -13.27
N PHE A 138 -9.30 7.27 -14.44
CA PHE A 138 -8.18 7.21 -15.36
C PHE A 138 -7.45 8.56 -15.35
N SER A 139 -6.15 8.52 -15.10
CA SER A 139 -5.31 9.72 -15.06
C SER A 139 -3.99 9.47 -15.77
N THR A 140 -3.34 10.55 -16.22
CA THR A 140 -1.97 10.52 -16.74
C THR A 140 -1.04 11.16 -15.72
N PRO A 141 0.16 10.60 -15.48
CA PRO A 141 1.12 11.13 -14.52
C PRO A 141 1.93 12.30 -15.12
N THR A 142 1.28 13.33 -15.57
CA THR A 142 1.93 14.53 -16.14
C THR A 142 1.64 15.78 -15.32
#